data_021a4c4189ed63584d6f4c502533d70f
#
_entry.id   021a4c4189ed63584d6f4c502533d70f
#
_cell.length_a   1.000
_cell.length_b   1.000
_cell.length_c   1.000
_cell.angle_alpha   90.00
_cell.angle_beta   90.00
_cell.angle_gamma   90.00
#
_symmetry.space_group_name_H-M   'P 1'
#
loop_
_entity.id
_entity.type
_entity.pdbx_description
1 polymer ?
#
loop_
_entity_poly.entity_id
_entity_poly.type
_entity_poly.pdbx_seq_one_letter_code
_entity_poly.pdbx_strand_id
1 'polypeptide(L)'
;MALSAARLEERLRQRFPGLSLHRQEGEAVRDLTWIVPAGGLVEICTFLRDDPEFDFAMLAWLGGVDLLPREPRFEVVYSLLSLSRNARLHLKVALSEENPRVPTVTGVWPTANWHEREAFDFYGITFTGHPDLTRILLPEDWVGWPLRKDSPLGYEEVAFTHNTPARIKPAPELTKLKPRKVTFRAH
;
A
#
# COMPACT_ATOMS: atom_id res chain seq x y z
N MET A 1 -12.07 25.00 -11.86
CA MET A 1 -12.45 24.04 -12.90
C MET A 1 -12.18 22.65 -12.36
N ALA A 2 -13.15 21.72 -12.51
CA ALA A 2 -12.95 20.33 -12.12
C ALA A 2 -11.84 19.69 -12.97
N LEU A 3 -10.99 18.89 -12.35
CA LEU A 3 -9.92 18.18 -13.04
C LEU A 3 -10.51 17.18 -14.02
N SER A 4 -10.16 17.28 -15.31
CA SER A 4 -10.56 16.31 -16.31
C SER A 4 -9.60 15.13 -16.34
N ALA A 5 -10.11 13.90 -16.19
CA ALA A 5 -9.31 12.68 -16.29
C ALA A 5 -8.56 12.57 -17.63
N ALA A 6 -9.22 12.96 -18.74
CA ALA A 6 -8.62 12.95 -20.07
C ALA A 6 -7.44 13.94 -20.17
N ARG A 7 -7.57 15.11 -19.54
CA ARG A 7 -6.51 16.12 -19.54
C ARG A 7 -5.29 15.65 -18.73
N LEU A 8 -5.52 15.02 -17.56
CA LEU A 8 -4.46 14.43 -16.76
C LEU A 8 -3.72 13.34 -17.55
N GLU A 9 -4.46 12.46 -18.21
CA GLU A 9 -3.91 11.40 -19.03
C GLU A 9 -3.05 11.94 -20.18
N GLU A 10 -3.57 12.92 -20.91
CA GLU A 10 -2.84 13.57 -21.99
C GLU A 10 -1.50 14.14 -21.51
N ARG A 11 -1.52 14.88 -20.40
CA ARG A 11 -0.33 15.52 -19.83
C ARG A 11 0.69 14.49 -19.31
N LEU A 12 0.23 13.44 -18.65
CA LEU A 12 1.10 12.36 -18.19
C LEU A 12 1.75 11.63 -19.36
N ARG A 13 1.01 11.33 -20.42
CA ARG A 13 1.57 10.69 -21.62
C ARG A 13 2.55 11.58 -22.37
N GLN A 14 2.27 12.88 -22.47
CA GLN A 14 3.20 13.85 -23.05
C GLN A 14 4.49 13.97 -22.25
N ARG A 15 4.39 14.00 -20.94
CA ARG A 15 5.56 14.18 -20.06
C ARG A 15 6.39 12.91 -19.89
N PHE A 16 5.73 11.76 -19.92
CA PHE A 16 6.33 10.44 -19.68
C PHE A 16 6.02 9.44 -20.80
N PRO A 17 6.46 9.69 -22.05
CA PRO A 17 6.08 8.87 -23.20
C PRO A 17 6.62 7.42 -23.14
N GLY A 18 7.65 7.18 -22.32
CA GLY A 18 8.25 5.84 -22.13
C GLY A 18 7.66 5.03 -20.98
N LEU A 19 6.70 5.57 -20.24
CA LEU A 19 6.10 4.88 -19.10
C LEU A 19 4.76 4.25 -19.46
N SER A 20 4.60 2.98 -19.09
CA SER A 20 3.32 2.27 -19.21
C SER A 20 2.38 2.72 -18.11
N LEU A 21 1.51 3.68 -18.41
CA LEU A 21 0.49 4.19 -17.51
C LEU A 21 -0.86 3.58 -17.88
N HIS A 22 -1.50 2.92 -16.93
CA HIS A 22 -2.80 2.30 -17.13
C HIS A 22 -3.83 2.91 -16.19
N ARG A 23 -4.91 3.44 -16.76
CA ARG A 23 -6.07 3.84 -15.97
C ARG A 23 -6.83 2.60 -15.54
N GLN A 24 -7.10 2.49 -14.25
CA GLN A 24 -7.96 1.43 -13.74
C GLN A 24 -9.42 1.85 -13.89
N GLU A 25 -10.19 1.04 -14.61
CA GLU A 25 -11.63 1.22 -14.80
C GLU A 25 -12.39 0.07 -14.14
N GLY A 26 -13.60 0.35 -13.67
CA GLY A 26 -14.47 -0.64 -13.06
C GLY A 26 -15.60 0.00 -12.27
N GLU A 27 -16.71 -0.70 -12.10
CA GLU A 27 -17.88 -0.20 -11.35
C GLU A 27 -17.57 0.15 -9.88
N ALA A 28 -16.58 -0.51 -9.29
CA ALA A 28 -16.14 -0.25 -7.91
C ALA A 28 -15.15 0.91 -7.79
N VAL A 29 -14.61 1.43 -8.91
CA VAL A 29 -13.62 2.51 -8.92
C VAL A 29 -14.34 3.85 -9.06
N ARG A 30 -14.54 4.54 -7.93
CA ARG A 30 -15.21 5.86 -7.90
C ARG A 30 -14.26 7.00 -8.23
N ASP A 31 -13.01 6.91 -7.74
CA ASP A 31 -11.99 7.94 -7.92
C ASP A 31 -11.05 7.57 -9.07
N LEU A 32 -10.45 8.58 -9.68
CA LEU A 32 -9.46 8.37 -10.73
C LEU A 32 -8.29 7.56 -10.20
N THR A 33 -8.02 6.42 -10.81
CA THR A 33 -6.98 5.49 -10.37
C THR A 33 -6.06 5.14 -11.53
N TRP A 34 -4.74 5.22 -11.29
CA TRP A 34 -3.70 4.90 -12.27
C TRP A 34 -2.75 3.86 -11.73
N ILE A 35 -2.40 2.89 -12.56
CA ILE A 35 -1.33 1.93 -12.28
C ILE A 35 -0.06 2.50 -12.93
N VAL A 36 0.98 2.68 -12.11
CA VAL A 36 2.25 3.27 -12.52
C VAL A 36 3.41 2.33 -12.21
N PRO A 37 4.46 2.30 -13.04
CA PRO A 37 5.62 1.50 -12.76
C PRO A 37 6.46 2.09 -11.63
N ALA A 38 7.06 1.25 -10.80
CA ALA A 38 7.90 1.70 -9.68
C ALA A 38 9.05 2.62 -10.13
N GLY A 39 9.68 2.33 -11.28
CA GLY A 39 10.83 3.10 -11.77
C GLY A 39 10.53 4.56 -12.16
N GLY A 40 9.25 4.91 -12.42
CA GLY A 40 8.85 6.29 -12.75
C GLY A 40 8.08 7.00 -11.65
N LEU A 41 7.88 6.34 -10.50
CA LEU A 41 6.98 6.81 -9.45
C LEU A 41 7.34 8.20 -8.93
N VAL A 42 8.60 8.41 -8.54
CA VAL A 42 9.06 9.67 -7.92
C VAL A 42 8.89 10.85 -8.88
N GLU A 43 9.21 10.64 -10.15
CA GLU A 43 9.07 11.67 -11.18
C GLU A 43 7.60 12.02 -11.44
N ILE A 44 6.72 11.00 -11.50
CA ILE A 44 5.28 11.20 -11.64
C ILE A 44 4.71 11.95 -10.43
N CYS A 45 5.08 11.53 -9.22
CA CYS A 45 4.64 12.16 -7.98
C CYS A 45 5.09 13.63 -7.90
N THR A 46 6.35 13.91 -8.25
CA THR A 46 6.88 15.27 -8.29
C THR A 46 6.13 16.14 -9.31
N PHE A 47 5.90 15.61 -10.51
CA PHE A 47 5.13 16.31 -11.53
C PHE A 47 3.70 16.60 -11.08
N LEU A 48 3.00 15.63 -10.48
CA LEU A 48 1.62 15.80 -10.01
C LEU A 48 1.52 16.84 -8.88
N ARG A 49 2.54 16.93 -8.03
CA ARG A 49 2.60 17.93 -6.96
C ARG A 49 2.87 19.34 -7.50
N ASP A 50 3.85 19.46 -8.41
CA ASP A 50 4.43 20.74 -8.79
C ASP A 50 3.71 21.41 -10.00
N ASP A 51 3.01 20.63 -10.82
CA ASP A 51 2.27 21.18 -11.97
C ASP A 51 1.05 21.97 -11.46
N PRO A 52 0.98 23.29 -11.73
CA PRO A 52 -0.08 24.16 -11.24
C PRO A 52 -1.47 23.81 -11.82
N GLU A 53 -1.53 23.03 -12.88
CA GLU A 53 -2.80 22.53 -13.42
C GLU A 53 -3.41 21.45 -12.52
N PHE A 54 -2.56 20.64 -11.87
CA PHE A 54 -2.98 19.48 -11.04
C PHE A 54 -2.90 19.76 -9.54
N ASP A 55 -1.78 20.31 -9.07
CA ASP A 55 -1.54 20.75 -7.69
C ASP A 55 -1.96 19.68 -6.65
N PHE A 56 -1.47 18.44 -6.81
CA PHE A 56 -1.66 17.39 -5.80
C PHE A 56 -0.68 17.60 -4.63
N ALA A 57 -0.88 18.69 -3.92
CA ALA A 57 0.00 19.13 -2.85
C ALA A 57 0.00 18.19 -1.64
N MET A 58 -0.99 17.31 -1.51
CA MET A 58 -1.17 16.47 -0.32
C MET A 58 -1.20 14.98 -0.68
N LEU A 59 -0.32 14.20 -0.02
CA LEU A 59 -0.48 12.77 0.12
C LEU A 59 -1.41 12.52 1.32
N ALA A 60 -2.67 12.19 1.04
CA ALA A 60 -3.68 11.97 2.07
C ALA A 60 -3.49 10.63 2.78
N TRP A 61 -3.03 9.61 2.05
CA TRP A 61 -2.77 8.28 2.58
C TRP A 61 -1.87 7.47 1.64
N LEU A 62 -1.09 6.56 2.22
CA LEU A 62 -0.34 5.53 1.52
C LEU A 62 -0.46 4.23 2.30
N GLY A 63 -0.61 3.11 1.61
CA GLY A 63 -0.65 1.81 2.28
C GLY A 63 -0.35 0.65 1.35
N GLY A 64 0.07 -0.45 1.95
CA GLY A 64 0.29 -1.72 1.27
C GLY A 64 -0.99 -2.55 1.18
N VAL A 65 -1.08 -3.38 0.14
CA VAL A 65 -2.15 -4.37 -0.05
C VAL A 65 -1.51 -5.70 -0.45
N ASP A 66 -1.90 -6.79 0.20
CA ASP A 66 -1.56 -8.15 -0.21
C ASP A 66 -2.72 -8.73 -1.04
N LEU A 67 -2.45 -9.02 -2.30
CA LEU A 67 -3.43 -9.52 -3.26
C LEU A 67 -3.40 -11.05 -3.42
N LEU A 68 -2.62 -11.78 -2.58
CA LEU A 68 -2.56 -13.26 -2.67
C LEU A 68 -3.96 -13.87 -2.89
N PRO A 69 -4.18 -14.78 -3.84
CA PRO A 69 -3.19 -15.49 -4.68
C PRO A 69 -2.90 -14.84 -6.06
N ARG A 70 -3.15 -13.54 -6.22
CA ARG A 70 -2.89 -12.84 -7.49
C ARG A 70 -1.39 -12.53 -7.64
N GLU A 71 -0.92 -12.47 -8.92
CA GLU A 71 0.38 -11.93 -9.28
C GLU A 71 0.18 -10.69 -10.17
N PRO A 72 0.92 -9.61 -9.90
CA PRO A 72 1.87 -9.39 -8.80
C PRO A 72 1.17 -9.36 -7.43
N ARG A 73 1.84 -9.92 -6.38
CA ARG A 73 1.24 -10.14 -5.07
C ARG A 73 0.95 -8.88 -4.29
N PHE A 74 1.90 -7.94 -4.27
CA PHE A 74 1.76 -6.72 -3.48
C PHE A 74 1.39 -5.52 -4.35
N GLU A 75 0.67 -4.59 -3.75
CA GLU A 75 0.34 -3.31 -4.36
C GLU A 75 0.54 -2.21 -3.30
N VAL A 76 1.21 -1.12 -3.68
CA VAL A 76 1.24 0.10 -2.86
C VAL A 76 0.29 1.12 -3.48
N VAL A 77 -0.63 1.62 -2.67
CA VAL A 77 -1.63 2.59 -3.07
C VAL A 77 -1.31 3.94 -2.46
N TYR A 78 -1.24 4.96 -3.31
CA TYR A 78 -1.03 6.36 -2.93
C TYR A 78 -2.31 7.13 -3.18
N SER A 79 -2.90 7.73 -2.16
CA SER A 79 -4.07 8.60 -2.28
C SER A 79 -3.63 10.06 -2.24
N LEU A 80 -3.72 10.72 -3.37
CA LEU A 80 -3.32 12.11 -3.56
C LEU A 80 -4.53 13.03 -3.55
N LEU A 81 -4.39 14.22 -2.95
CA LEU A 81 -5.44 15.20 -2.86
C LEU A 81 -4.94 16.57 -3.36
N SER A 82 -5.71 17.15 -4.28
CA SER A 82 -5.58 18.53 -4.69
C SER A 82 -6.73 19.33 -4.08
N LEU A 83 -6.41 20.18 -3.11
CA LEU A 83 -7.41 21.03 -2.44
C LEU A 83 -7.88 22.14 -3.37
N SER A 84 -6.96 22.73 -4.12
CA SER A 84 -7.25 23.83 -5.07
C SER A 84 -8.15 23.38 -6.23
N ARG A 85 -8.06 22.11 -6.63
CA ARG A 85 -8.85 21.52 -7.72
C ARG A 85 -10.04 20.70 -7.23
N ASN A 86 -10.16 20.49 -5.90
CA ASN A 86 -11.14 19.60 -5.29
C ASN A 86 -11.15 18.23 -5.99
N ALA A 87 -9.96 17.66 -6.15
CA ALA A 87 -9.76 16.42 -6.89
C ALA A 87 -8.97 15.40 -6.08
N ARG A 88 -9.33 14.11 -6.23
CA ARG A 88 -8.61 12.97 -5.67
C ARG A 88 -8.09 12.08 -6.79
N LEU A 89 -6.89 11.55 -6.58
CA LEU A 89 -6.22 10.65 -7.49
C LEU A 89 -5.58 9.51 -6.69
N HIS A 90 -5.77 8.29 -7.14
CA HIS A 90 -5.04 7.14 -6.63
C HIS A 90 -3.97 6.69 -7.61
N LEU A 91 -2.75 6.53 -7.14
CA LEU A 91 -1.71 5.82 -7.85
C LEU A 91 -1.51 4.45 -7.21
N LYS A 92 -1.31 3.43 -8.03
CA LYS A 92 -1.06 2.06 -7.61
C LYS A 92 0.24 1.57 -8.23
N VAL A 93 1.09 1.00 -7.40
CA VAL A 93 2.34 0.36 -7.84
C VAL A 93 2.27 -1.11 -7.49
N ALA A 94 2.30 -1.95 -8.52
CA ALA A 94 2.30 -3.39 -8.36
C ALA A 94 3.72 -3.90 -8.13
N LEU A 95 3.91 -4.81 -7.16
CA LEU A 95 5.20 -5.33 -6.75
C LEU A 95 5.14 -6.86 -6.67
N SER A 96 6.20 -7.53 -7.15
CA SER A 96 6.33 -8.98 -7.06
C SER A 96 6.59 -9.43 -5.61
N GLU A 97 6.25 -10.68 -5.31
CA GLU A 97 6.53 -11.29 -4.02
C GLU A 97 8.04 -11.41 -3.75
N GLU A 98 8.82 -11.76 -4.77
CA GLU A 98 10.26 -12.00 -4.64
C GLU A 98 11.04 -10.74 -4.26
N ASN A 99 10.60 -9.58 -4.77
CA ASN A 99 11.29 -8.31 -4.55
C ASN A 99 10.31 -7.15 -4.38
N PRO A 100 9.61 -7.06 -3.22
CA PRO A 100 8.62 -6.02 -2.98
C PRO A 100 9.30 -4.69 -2.64
N ARG A 101 9.88 -4.02 -3.65
CA ARG A 101 10.62 -2.77 -3.52
C ARG A 101 10.03 -1.67 -4.38
N VAL A 102 9.97 -0.47 -3.80
CA VAL A 102 9.48 0.74 -4.47
C VAL A 102 10.32 1.93 -4.00
N PRO A 103 10.60 2.93 -4.85
CA PRO A 103 11.26 4.16 -4.40
C PRO A 103 10.42 4.90 -3.37
N THR A 104 11.10 5.50 -2.36
CA THR A 104 10.43 6.38 -1.40
C THR A 104 9.92 7.66 -2.06
N VAL A 105 8.79 8.16 -1.57
CA VAL A 105 8.26 9.49 -1.95
C VAL A 105 8.33 10.50 -0.81
N THR A 106 9.13 10.22 0.24
CA THR A 106 9.36 11.14 1.37
C THR A 106 9.93 12.48 0.95
N GLY A 107 10.73 12.51 -0.13
CA GLY A 107 11.25 13.74 -0.73
C GLY A 107 10.18 14.55 -1.48
N VAL A 108 9.05 13.93 -1.83
CA VAL A 108 7.93 14.61 -2.47
C VAL A 108 6.93 15.09 -1.41
N TRP A 109 6.51 14.18 -0.52
CA TRP A 109 5.60 14.50 0.59
C TRP A 109 6.17 13.97 1.91
N PRO A 110 6.55 14.83 2.86
CA PRO A 110 7.11 14.40 4.14
C PRO A 110 6.20 13.46 4.95
N THR A 111 4.88 13.55 4.75
CA THR A 111 3.90 12.66 5.39
C THR A 111 4.09 11.19 4.98
N ALA A 112 4.69 10.92 3.83
CA ALA A 112 4.98 9.57 3.36
C ALA A 112 5.87 8.78 4.34
N ASN A 113 6.74 9.47 5.09
CA ASN A 113 7.65 8.82 6.04
C ASN A 113 6.91 7.83 6.96
N TRP A 114 5.82 8.27 7.59
CA TRP A 114 5.07 7.43 8.53
C TRP A 114 4.32 6.29 7.84
N HIS A 115 3.70 6.58 6.72
CA HIS A 115 2.93 5.60 5.95
C HIS A 115 3.83 4.53 5.31
N GLU A 116 4.99 4.91 4.82
CA GLU A 116 5.97 3.98 4.25
C GLU A 116 6.52 3.03 5.31
N ARG A 117 6.80 3.53 6.52
CA ARG A 117 7.20 2.72 7.67
C ARG A 117 6.10 1.76 8.10
N GLU A 118 4.83 2.19 8.09
CA GLU A 118 3.68 1.32 8.36
C GLU A 118 3.58 0.19 7.33
N ALA A 119 3.68 0.50 6.03
CA ALA A 119 3.63 -0.49 4.98
C ALA A 119 4.83 -1.46 5.03
N PHE A 120 6.01 -0.98 5.39
CA PHE A 120 7.17 -1.82 5.68
C PHE A 120 6.90 -2.72 6.88
N ASP A 121 6.39 -2.16 7.98
CA ASP A 121 6.21 -2.86 9.25
C ASP A 121 5.22 -4.04 9.12
N PHE A 122 4.13 -3.86 8.39
CA PHE A 122 3.08 -4.86 8.28
C PHE A 122 3.21 -5.81 7.08
N TYR A 123 3.78 -5.39 5.96
CA TYR A 123 3.85 -6.17 4.73
C TYR A 123 5.27 -6.53 4.29
N GLY A 124 6.29 -5.87 4.84
CA GLY A 124 7.68 -6.05 4.42
C GLY A 124 7.99 -5.44 3.06
N ILE A 125 7.23 -4.42 2.65
CA ILE A 125 7.51 -3.65 1.45
C ILE A 125 8.67 -2.70 1.73
N THR A 126 9.74 -2.79 0.94
CA THR A 126 10.94 -1.97 1.13
C THR A 126 10.85 -0.68 0.32
N PHE A 127 10.96 0.47 0.97
CA PHE A 127 11.00 1.79 0.32
C PHE A 127 12.45 2.23 0.13
N THR A 128 12.93 2.09 -1.10
CA THR A 128 14.33 2.40 -1.43
C THR A 128 14.61 3.89 -1.32
N GLY A 129 15.63 4.26 -0.57
CA GLY A 129 16.00 5.67 -0.33
C GLY A 129 15.22 6.33 0.81
N HIS A 130 14.41 5.58 1.56
CA HIS A 130 13.77 6.08 2.77
C HIS A 130 14.84 6.46 3.82
N PRO A 131 14.72 7.61 4.49
CA PRO A 131 15.74 8.10 5.43
C PRO A 131 15.91 7.22 6.67
N ASP A 132 14.83 6.61 7.16
CA ASP A 132 14.83 5.77 8.36
C ASP A 132 13.69 4.75 8.29
N LEU A 133 13.92 3.61 7.62
CA LEU A 133 12.94 2.55 7.42
C LEU A 133 12.94 1.55 8.59
N THR A 134 12.57 2.03 9.76
CA THR A 134 12.44 1.22 10.98
C THR A 134 10.98 0.90 11.27
N ARG A 135 10.72 -0.12 12.09
CA ARG A 135 9.37 -0.47 12.55
C ARG A 135 8.76 0.69 13.33
N ILE A 136 7.43 0.80 13.34
CA ILE A 136 6.71 1.89 13.98
C ILE A 136 5.59 1.42 14.92
N LEU A 137 4.92 0.33 14.58
CA LEU A 137 3.77 -0.18 15.33
C LEU A 137 4.06 -1.52 16.01
N LEU A 138 4.89 -2.37 15.39
CA LEU A 138 5.30 -3.63 15.97
C LEU A 138 6.58 -3.45 16.80
N PRO A 139 6.78 -4.32 17.84
CA PRO A 139 8.05 -4.39 18.56
C PRO A 139 9.22 -4.69 17.62
N GLU A 140 10.42 -4.25 17.99
CA GLU A 140 11.62 -4.45 17.15
C GLU A 140 11.97 -5.94 16.96
N ASP A 141 11.67 -6.77 17.95
CA ASP A 141 11.89 -8.22 17.95
C ASP A 141 10.77 -9.03 17.28
N TRP A 142 9.75 -8.36 16.74
CA TRP A 142 8.66 -9.03 16.03
C TRP A 142 9.17 -9.78 14.80
N VAL A 143 8.81 -11.07 14.68
CA VAL A 143 9.19 -11.93 13.56
C VAL A 143 8.07 -11.99 12.52
N GLY A 144 8.41 -11.65 11.26
CA GLY A 144 7.47 -11.72 10.13
C GLY A 144 6.68 -10.43 9.89
N TRP A 145 5.61 -10.58 9.10
CA TRP A 145 4.78 -9.49 8.56
C TRP A 145 3.31 -9.84 8.77
N PRO A 146 2.67 -9.33 9.82
CA PRO A 146 1.38 -9.85 10.30
C PRO A 146 0.19 -9.60 9.38
N LEU A 147 0.25 -8.60 8.48
CA LEU A 147 -0.84 -8.34 7.55
C LEU A 147 -0.70 -9.05 6.21
N ARG A 148 0.33 -9.86 6.02
CA ARG A 148 0.38 -10.77 4.87
C ARG A 148 -0.67 -11.86 5.02
N LYS A 149 -1.35 -12.21 3.93
CA LYS A 149 -2.42 -13.21 3.93
C LYS A 149 -1.97 -14.62 4.27
N ASP A 150 -0.68 -14.91 4.13
CA ASP A 150 -0.04 -16.17 4.52
C ASP A 150 0.47 -16.16 5.96
N SER A 151 0.44 -15.02 6.64
CA SER A 151 0.76 -14.96 8.06
C SER A 151 -0.33 -15.66 8.88
N PRO A 152 0.03 -16.59 9.80
CA PRO A 152 -0.93 -17.25 10.64
C PRO A 152 -1.60 -16.21 11.57
N LEU A 153 -2.92 -16.32 11.72
CA LEU A 153 -3.61 -15.56 12.75
C LEU A 153 -3.17 -16.11 14.11
N GLY A 154 -2.51 -15.25 14.90
CA GLY A 154 -2.09 -15.58 16.25
C GLY A 154 -3.27 -15.91 17.14
N TYR A 155 -3.03 -16.74 18.15
CA TYR A 155 -3.99 -16.93 19.23
C TYR A 155 -3.84 -15.74 20.20
N GLU A 156 -4.89 -14.92 20.32
CA GLU A 156 -4.92 -13.90 21.36
C GLU A 156 -5.08 -14.56 22.72
N GLU A 157 -4.10 -14.43 23.59
CA GLU A 157 -4.29 -14.73 25.01
C GLU A 157 -5.29 -13.73 25.57
N VAL A 158 -6.43 -14.24 26.02
CA VAL A 158 -7.42 -13.41 26.73
C VAL A 158 -6.80 -12.91 28.01
N ALA A 159 -6.43 -11.64 28.09
CA ALA A 159 -5.78 -11.01 29.24
C ALA A 159 -6.64 -10.99 30.53
N PHE A 160 -7.87 -11.44 30.46
CA PHE A 160 -8.83 -11.46 31.56
C PHE A 160 -9.25 -12.88 31.89
N THR A 161 -8.56 -13.54 32.78
CA THR A 161 -9.03 -14.77 33.44
C THR A 161 -9.96 -14.38 34.58
N HIS A 162 -11.24 -14.21 34.31
CA HIS A 162 -12.24 -14.23 35.37
C HIS A 162 -12.34 -15.64 35.93
N ASN A 163 -11.65 -15.93 37.02
CA ASN A 163 -11.85 -17.07 37.93
C ASN A 163 -12.14 -18.46 37.30
N THR A 164 -11.62 -18.78 36.14
CA THR A 164 -11.67 -20.13 35.60
C THR A 164 -10.34 -20.83 35.87
N PRO A 165 -10.32 -21.80 36.79
CA PRO A 165 -9.11 -22.56 37.02
C PRO A 165 -8.76 -23.38 35.77
N ALA A 166 -7.56 -23.14 35.23
CA ALA A 166 -6.73 -24.06 34.44
C ALA A 166 -7.45 -24.98 33.44
N ARG A 167 -8.20 -24.45 32.48
CA ARG A 167 -8.57 -25.17 31.26
C ARG A 167 -8.02 -24.52 29.98
N ILE A 168 -7.02 -23.70 30.12
CA ILE A 168 -6.31 -23.14 28.95
C ILE A 168 -5.39 -24.24 28.44
N LYS A 169 -5.80 -24.93 27.39
CA LYS A 169 -4.87 -25.75 26.63
C LYS A 169 -3.73 -24.84 26.14
N PRO A 170 -2.47 -25.24 26.24
CA PRO A 170 -1.38 -24.44 25.69
C PRO A 170 -1.68 -24.15 24.22
N ALA A 171 -1.42 -22.90 23.81
CA ALA A 171 -1.61 -22.46 22.42
C ALA A 171 -0.92 -23.48 21.50
N PRO A 172 -1.59 -23.92 20.42
CA PRO A 172 -0.93 -24.80 19.46
C PRO A 172 0.27 -24.05 18.87
N GLU A 173 1.43 -24.70 18.83
CA GLU A 173 2.61 -24.14 18.19
C GLU A 173 2.23 -23.64 16.79
N LEU A 174 2.47 -22.36 16.52
CA LEU A 174 2.09 -21.68 15.27
C LEU A 174 2.59 -22.41 14.01
N THR A 175 3.71 -23.16 14.15
CA THR A 175 4.27 -24.00 13.10
C THR A 175 3.40 -25.19 12.69
N LYS A 176 2.35 -25.53 13.45
CA LYS A 176 1.45 -26.68 13.18
C LYS A 176 0.11 -26.28 12.58
N LEU A 177 -0.17 -24.98 12.43
CA LEU A 177 -1.40 -24.51 11.79
C LEU A 177 -1.27 -24.64 10.27
N LYS A 178 -1.97 -25.60 9.68
CA LYS A 178 -2.08 -25.68 8.22
C LYS A 178 -2.82 -24.46 7.69
N PRO A 179 -2.34 -23.80 6.63
CA PRO A 179 -3.05 -22.67 6.03
C PRO A 179 -4.47 -23.10 5.65
N ARG A 180 -5.45 -22.34 6.10
CA ARG A 180 -6.85 -22.58 5.78
C ARG A 180 -7.08 -22.22 4.31
N LYS A 181 -7.39 -23.22 3.47
CA LYS A 181 -7.82 -22.95 2.08
C LYS A 181 -9.15 -22.18 2.13
N VAL A 182 -9.09 -20.90 1.85
CA VAL A 182 -10.30 -20.08 1.68
C VAL A 182 -10.80 -20.30 0.25
N THR A 183 -11.85 -21.11 0.09
CA THR A 183 -12.59 -21.24 -1.17
C THR A 183 -13.61 -20.12 -1.24
N PHE A 184 -13.35 -19.12 -2.06
CA PHE A 184 -14.37 -18.14 -2.42
C PHE A 184 -15.36 -18.81 -3.37
N ARG A 185 -16.64 -18.92 -2.97
CA ARG A 185 -17.72 -19.23 -3.90
C ARG A 185 -17.99 -17.95 -4.69
N ALA A 186 -17.79 -18.01 -6.01
CA ALA A 186 -18.30 -17.00 -6.91
C ALA A 186 -19.84 -17.06 -6.89
N HIS A 187 -20.47 -15.95 -6.58
CA HIS A 187 -21.91 -15.70 -6.84
C HIS A 187 -22.01 -14.86 -8.08
#